data_f8161d3a3f31546d93d346c833df6585
#
_entry.id   f8161d3a3f31546d93d346c833df6585
#
_cell.length_a   1.000
_cell.length_b   1.000
_cell.length_c   1.000
_cell.angle_alpha   90.00
_cell.angle_beta   90.00
_cell.angle_gamma   90.00
#
_symmetry.space_group_name_H-M   'P 1'
#
loop_
_entity.id
_entity.type
_entity.pdbx_description
1 polymer ?
#
loop_
_entity_poly.entity_id
_entity_poly.type
_entity_poly.pdbx_seq_one_letter_code
_entity_poly.pdbx_strand_id
1 'polypeptide(L)'
;AKDLEQAFECYCKAAKQGNARAQNNLGVCYMKGNGVTKDLVQAVEWYERAAEQGLAAAQYTLGYCYKTGEGVEKDPKKAAMWCEKAAEQGIAVAQNSIGYCYDTGFGVEKDTSKAVFWYRKAAEQGNVGAQYKLGKCYYDGNGTEMNYSEAVKWYRKAAEQGDANAQNMFGYCYEYGEGVAKDLAKAAEWYRKSAEQGNATAQYTLAIFYKNGYGVTQNKAEAAKWYKKAAEQGDANAQNSLGYCYDHGEGVEKNSAKAVEWYERAAEQGNKFAQYNLGLCYEYGDGATKDLGRAAEWYRKSAEQGYAVAQYKLGRCYQYGDGIEHDCQKAVEWYRKSVEQGCAMAQCDLGNCYRQGHGVEKNLEKAVEWYRKSAEQGYDRGQFCLAGCYENGEGVPIDKEKALQWYKKAADQGFESAELAINNMQSSGVGTAVAAGAAAATVGLLWKILRG
;
A
#
# COMPACT_ATOMS: atom_id res chain seq x y z
N ALA A 1 19.62 -21.45 42.62
CA ALA A 1 19.26 -20.43 43.63
C ALA A 1 20.47 -20.09 44.51
N LYS A 2 21.06 -21.08 45.20
CA LYS A 2 22.19 -20.87 46.15
C LYS A 2 23.43 -20.19 45.55
N ASP A 3 23.77 -20.49 44.30
CA ASP A 3 24.89 -19.85 43.60
C ASP A 3 24.63 -18.39 43.25
N LEU A 4 23.34 -18.04 42.98
CA LEU A 4 22.95 -16.66 42.68
C LEU A 4 22.96 -15.77 43.93
N GLU A 5 22.57 -16.32 45.09
CA GLU A 5 22.64 -15.60 46.39
C GLU A 5 24.10 -15.33 46.78
N GLN A 6 24.97 -16.31 46.64
CA GLN A 6 26.38 -16.12 46.89
C GLN A 6 27.04 -15.10 45.96
N ALA A 7 26.68 -15.14 44.65
CA ALA A 7 27.17 -14.15 43.68
C ALA A 7 26.68 -12.74 44.03
N PHE A 8 25.39 -12.59 44.43
CA PHE A 8 24.84 -11.33 44.88
C PHE A 8 25.60 -10.78 46.09
N GLU A 9 25.86 -11.62 47.11
CA GLU A 9 26.64 -11.20 48.31
C GLU A 9 28.07 -10.74 47.96
N CYS A 10 28.74 -11.45 47.04
CA CYS A 10 30.04 -11.03 46.55
C CYS A 10 30.02 -9.71 45.83
N TYR A 11 28.97 -9.48 44.95
CA TYR A 11 28.80 -8.18 44.28
C TYR A 11 28.50 -7.08 45.27
N CYS A 12 27.69 -7.33 46.29
CA CYS A 12 27.39 -6.35 47.35
C CYS A 12 28.66 -5.90 48.07
N LYS A 13 29.55 -6.81 48.45
CA LYS A 13 30.81 -6.49 49.14
C LYS A 13 31.71 -5.64 48.27
N ALA A 14 31.92 -6.06 47.01
CA ALA A 14 32.79 -5.34 46.08
C ALA A 14 32.21 -3.99 45.63
N ALA A 15 30.89 -3.91 45.43
CA ALA A 15 30.20 -2.68 45.03
C ALA A 15 30.25 -1.58 46.14
N LYS A 16 30.12 -1.99 47.41
CA LYS A 16 30.31 -1.08 48.56
C LYS A 16 31.73 -0.56 48.67
N GLN A 17 32.73 -1.29 48.15
CA GLN A 17 34.12 -0.84 48.08
C GLN A 17 34.40 0.06 46.85
N GLY A 18 33.37 0.42 46.08
CA GLY A 18 33.49 1.33 44.95
C GLY A 18 33.80 0.66 43.60
N ASN A 19 33.86 -0.68 43.53
CA ASN A 19 34.17 -1.36 42.27
C ASN A 19 33.00 -1.17 41.25
N ALA A 20 33.26 -0.41 40.18
CA ALA A 20 32.27 -0.07 39.17
C ALA A 20 31.65 -1.30 38.45
N ARG A 21 32.43 -2.33 38.17
CA ARG A 21 31.92 -3.56 37.56
C ARG A 21 31.01 -4.33 38.51
N ALA A 22 31.38 -4.38 39.79
CA ALA A 22 30.51 -5.00 40.80
C ALA A 22 29.22 -4.23 41.00
N GLN A 23 29.26 -2.89 41.00
CA GLN A 23 28.08 -2.04 41.05
C GLN A 23 27.15 -2.29 39.85
N ASN A 24 27.67 -2.37 38.63
CA ASN A 24 26.89 -2.72 37.46
C ASN A 24 26.27 -4.13 37.59
N ASN A 25 27.03 -5.12 38.04
CA ASN A 25 26.51 -6.48 38.22
C ASN A 25 25.46 -6.57 39.32
N LEU A 26 25.63 -5.78 40.38
CA LEU A 26 24.62 -5.64 41.42
C LEU A 26 23.33 -5.01 40.92
N GLY A 27 23.43 -3.99 40.06
CA GLY A 27 22.31 -3.44 39.32
C GLY A 27 21.58 -4.50 38.46
N VAL A 28 22.33 -5.36 37.75
CA VAL A 28 21.76 -6.49 36.99
C VAL A 28 21.05 -7.49 37.93
N CYS A 29 21.60 -7.78 39.12
CA CYS A 29 20.93 -8.65 40.08
C CYS A 29 19.59 -8.10 40.53
N TYR A 30 19.49 -6.82 40.87
CA TYR A 30 18.25 -6.17 41.22
C TYR A 30 17.27 -6.06 40.05
N MET A 31 17.76 -5.78 38.84
CA MET A 31 16.95 -5.71 37.61
C MET A 31 16.25 -7.03 37.31
N LYS A 32 16.95 -8.15 37.47
CA LYS A 32 16.47 -9.50 37.11
C LYS A 32 15.91 -10.29 38.29
N GLY A 33 16.17 -9.88 39.56
CA GLY A 33 15.84 -10.67 40.73
C GLY A 33 16.79 -11.86 40.97
N ASN A 34 18.07 -11.74 40.57
CA ASN A 34 19.04 -12.79 40.68
C ASN A 34 19.69 -12.78 42.08
N GLY A 35 19.32 -13.73 42.92
CA GLY A 35 19.82 -13.84 44.32
C GLY A 35 19.25 -12.76 45.24
N VAL A 36 18.31 -11.97 44.82
CA VAL A 36 17.64 -10.90 45.55
C VAL A 36 16.26 -10.66 44.98
N THR A 37 15.32 -10.07 45.72
CA THR A 37 14.04 -9.60 45.20
C THR A 37 14.26 -8.54 44.15
N LYS A 38 13.54 -8.63 43.03
CA LYS A 38 13.61 -7.66 41.93
C LYS A 38 13.24 -6.26 42.45
N ASP A 39 14.13 -5.30 42.22
CA ASP A 39 13.95 -3.89 42.56
C ASP A 39 14.60 -3.00 41.50
N LEU A 40 13.77 -2.40 40.65
CA LEU A 40 14.21 -1.58 39.53
C LEU A 40 14.83 -0.24 39.99
N VAL A 41 14.36 0.32 41.11
CA VAL A 41 14.89 1.56 41.66
C VAL A 41 16.32 1.34 42.15
N GLN A 42 16.51 0.30 42.97
CA GLN A 42 17.84 -0.10 43.43
C GLN A 42 18.80 -0.46 42.25
N ALA A 43 18.24 -1.08 41.21
CA ALA A 43 19.04 -1.37 40.00
C ALA A 43 19.59 -0.08 39.37
N VAL A 44 18.73 0.93 39.19
CA VAL A 44 19.13 2.23 38.61
C VAL A 44 20.15 2.94 39.50
N GLU A 45 19.97 2.99 40.82
CA GLU A 45 20.94 3.61 41.74
C GLU A 45 22.36 2.97 41.59
N TRP A 46 22.44 1.67 41.45
CA TRP A 46 23.72 1.00 41.25
C TRP A 46 24.29 1.23 39.87
N TYR A 47 23.46 1.31 38.83
CA TYR A 47 23.91 1.70 37.49
C TYR A 47 24.43 3.13 37.47
N GLU A 48 23.77 4.07 38.16
CA GLU A 48 24.24 5.47 38.26
C GLU A 48 25.65 5.54 38.83
N ARG A 49 25.89 4.88 39.98
CA ARG A 49 27.22 4.84 40.62
C ARG A 49 28.31 4.26 39.71
N ALA A 50 27.96 3.21 38.95
CA ALA A 50 28.92 2.61 38.02
C ALA A 50 29.14 3.49 36.77
N ALA A 51 28.08 4.14 36.27
CA ALA A 51 28.11 5.03 35.11
C ALA A 51 28.89 6.33 35.39
N GLU A 52 28.75 6.87 36.57
CA GLU A 52 29.51 8.05 37.04
C GLU A 52 31.02 7.75 37.12
N GLN A 53 31.40 6.53 37.44
CA GLN A 53 32.79 6.07 37.37
C GLN A 53 33.29 5.78 35.94
N GLY A 54 32.46 6.06 34.91
CA GLY A 54 32.84 5.91 33.51
C GLY A 54 32.65 4.51 32.94
N LEU A 55 32.00 3.57 33.62
CA LEU A 55 31.80 2.23 33.07
C LEU A 55 30.81 2.27 31.91
N ALA A 56 31.29 2.06 30.68
CA ALA A 56 30.50 2.17 29.46
C ALA A 56 29.23 1.28 29.43
N ALA A 57 29.31 0.07 29.94
CA ALA A 57 28.20 -0.86 30.05
C ALA A 57 27.08 -0.29 30.96
N ALA A 58 27.47 0.28 32.10
CA ALA A 58 26.53 0.91 33.03
C ALA A 58 25.91 2.17 32.43
N GLN A 59 26.70 3.00 31.75
CA GLN A 59 26.22 4.18 31.03
C GLN A 59 25.17 3.83 29.99
N TYR A 60 25.42 2.81 29.18
CA TYR A 60 24.42 2.34 28.18
C TYR A 60 23.15 1.84 28.85
N THR A 61 23.27 1.00 29.90
CA THR A 61 22.12 0.45 30.62
C THR A 61 21.31 1.55 31.30
N LEU A 62 21.98 2.52 31.92
CA LEU A 62 21.32 3.70 32.54
C LEU A 62 20.58 4.55 31.49
N GLY A 63 21.21 4.78 30.33
CA GLY A 63 20.56 5.43 29.20
C GLY A 63 19.28 4.69 28.74
N TYR A 64 19.32 3.36 28.73
CA TYR A 64 18.15 2.53 28.44
C TYR A 64 17.06 2.68 29.53
N CYS A 65 17.41 2.69 30.82
CA CYS A 65 16.46 2.89 31.90
C CYS A 65 15.75 4.26 31.78
N TYR A 66 16.47 5.34 31.51
CA TYR A 66 15.86 6.65 31.25
C TYR A 66 15.01 6.70 29.99
N LYS A 67 15.32 5.91 28.98
CA LYS A 67 14.49 5.79 27.76
C LYS A 67 13.17 5.08 28.01
N THR A 68 13.19 3.99 28.78
CA THR A 68 12.02 3.14 29.01
C THR A 68 11.19 3.54 30.21
N GLY A 69 11.79 4.20 31.20
CA GLY A 69 11.18 4.48 32.50
C GLY A 69 11.27 3.29 33.47
N GLU A 70 12.21 2.38 33.26
CA GLU A 70 12.43 1.22 34.14
C GLU A 70 13.23 1.64 35.38
N GLY A 71 12.53 1.71 36.54
CA GLY A 71 13.14 2.07 37.82
C GLY A 71 13.45 3.56 37.99
N VAL A 72 13.14 4.38 36.99
CA VAL A 72 13.35 5.82 36.99
C VAL A 72 12.33 6.50 36.08
N GLU A 73 12.01 7.77 36.31
CA GLU A 73 11.16 8.55 35.42
C GLU A 73 11.83 8.71 34.04
N LYS A 74 11.03 8.60 32.97
CA LYS A 74 11.52 8.78 31.61
C LYS A 74 12.11 10.16 31.40
N ASP A 75 13.35 10.21 30.96
CA ASP A 75 14.06 11.43 30.62
C ASP A 75 14.84 11.23 29.31
N PRO A 76 14.27 11.65 28.16
CA PRO A 76 14.93 11.52 26.86
C PRO A 76 16.32 12.18 26.80
N LYS A 77 16.51 13.33 27.50
CA LYS A 77 17.80 14.04 27.50
C LYS A 77 18.87 13.25 28.24
N LYS A 78 18.54 12.75 29.41
CA LYS A 78 19.47 11.88 30.17
C LYS A 78 19.71 10.56 29.43
N ALA A 79 18.70 9.99 28.79
CA ALA A 79 18.86 8.80 27.95
C ALA A 79 19.88 9.00 26.85
N ALA A 80 19.75 10.08 26.08
CA ALA A 80 20.67 10.41 24.99
C ALA A 80 22.09 10.72 25.52
N MET A 81 22.21 11.52 26.59
CA MET A 81 23.50 11.84 27.22
C MET A 81 24.27 10.60 27.67
N TRP A 82 23.62 9.66 28.35
CA TRP A 82 24.29 8.46 28.82
C TRP A 82 24.61 7.50 27.67
N CYS A 83 23.73 7.39 26.65
CA CYS A 83 24.03 6.63 25.43
C CYS A 83 25.24 7.22 24.68
N GLU A 84 25.38 8.55 24.62
CA GLU A 84 26.50 9.22 23.95
C GLU A 84 27.82 8.93 24.65
N LYS A 85 27.87 9.06 25.98
CA LYS A 85 29.06 8.72 26.77
C LYS A 85 29.51 7.25 26.56
N ALA A 86 28.56 6.32 26.50
CA ALA A 86 28.87 4.91 26.21
C ALA A 86 29.32 4.70 24.75
N ALA A 87 28.75 5.46 23.80
CA ALA A 87 29.09 5.41 22.39
C ALA A 87 30.51 5.95 22.11
N GLU A 88 30.91 7.00 22.80
CA GLU A 88 32.27 7.57 22.76
C GLU A 88 33.32 6.55 23.19
N GLN A 89 32.98 5.65 24.13
CA GLN A 89 33.82 4.56 24.56
C GLN A 89 33.82 3.34 23.63
N GLY A 90 33.14 3.45 22.46
CA GLY A 90 33.19 2.44 21.42
C GLY A 90 32.11 1.35 21.50
N ILE A 91 31.16 1.40 22.43
CA ILE A 91 30.09 0.39 22.52
C ILE A 91 29.17 0.48 21.30
N ALA A 92 29.21 -0.53 20.41
CA ALA A 92 28.48 -0.51 19.15
C ALA A 92 26.94 -0.36 19.31
N VAL A 93 26.36 -1.00 20.32
CA VAL A 93 24.92 -0.86 20.61
C VAL A 93 24.56 0.54 21.11
N ALA A 94 25.44 1.20 21.84
CA ALA A 94 25.27 2.58 22.27
C ALA A 94 25.43 3.54 21.08
N GLN A 95 26.39 3.30 20.20
CA GLN A 95 26.56 4.06 18.96
C GLN A 95 25.33 3.98 18.06
N ASN A 96 24.75 2.80 17.89
CA ASN A 96 23.48 2.66 17.17
C ASN A 96 22.34 3.40 17.88
N SER A 97 22.29 3.36 19.22
CA SER A 97 21.24 4.01 20.00
C SER A 97 21.33 5.54 19.94
N ILE A 98 22.54 6.12 20.06
CA ILE A 98 22.70 7.58 19.92
C ILE A 98 22.50 8.03 18.47
N GLY A 99 22.89 7.20 17.49
CA GLY A 99 22.54 7.40 16.09
C GLY A 99 21.03 7.57 15.89
N TYR A 100 20.25 6.68 16.51
CA TYR A 100 18.78 6.78 16.52
C TYR A 100 18.30 8.07 17.21
N CYS A 101 18.89 8.47 18.31
CA CYS A 101 18.52 9.73 19.01
C CYS A 101 18.70 10.94 18.09
N TYR A 102 19.83 11.03 17.39
CA TYR A 102 20.07 12.12 16.43
C TYR A 102 19.19 12.03 15.17
N ASP A 103 18.86 10.82 14.70
CA ASP A 103 18.00 10.62 13.54
C ASP A 103 16.54 11.08 13.80
N THR A 104 16.05 10.84 15.03
CA THR A 104 14.66 11.13 15.41
C THR A 104 14.47 12.42 16.19
N GLY A 105 15.53 12.98 16.75
CA GLY A 105 15.45 14.10 17.71
C GLY A 105 15.08 13.65 19.13
N PHE A 106 15.28 12.38 19.47
CA PHE A 106 14.94 11.85 20.81
C PHE A 106 15.98 12.28 21.85
N GLY A 107 15.62 13.25 22.68
CA GLY A 107 16.46 13.77 23.78
C GLY A 107 17.60 14.66 23.33
N VAL A 108 17.81 14.84 22.05
CA VAL A 108 18.78 15.72 21.40
C VAL A 108 18.14 16.45 20.23
N GLU A 109 18.73 17.54 19.78
CA GLU A 109 18.32 18.16 18.51
C GLU A 109 18.58 17.18 17.35
N LYS A 110 17.62 17.09 16.44
CA LYS A 110 17.74 16.21 15.28
C LYS A 110 18.92 16.64 14.39
N ASP A 111 19.82 15.70 14.15
CA ASP A 111 21.01 15.89 13.31
C ASP A 111 21.30 14.60 12.55
N THR A 112 20.83 14.54 11.32
CA THR A 112 20.95 13.33 10.49
C THR A 112 22.40 13.03 10.09
N SER A 113 23.26 14.03 10.01
CA SER A 113 24.70 13.84 9.73
C SER A 113 25.40 13.19 10.91
N LYS A 114 25.09 13.62 12.14
CA LYS A 114 25.57 12.92 13.36
C LYS A 114 25.01 11.52 13.48
N ALA A 115 23.75 11.33 13.09
CA ALA A 115 23.16 9.98 13.06
C ALA A 115 23.96 9.03 12.14
N VAL A 116 24.28 9.47 10.91
CA VAL A 116 25.09 8.71 9.95
C VAL A 116 26.49 8.42 10.51
N PHE A 117 27.13 9.39 11.17
CA PHE A 117 28.42 9.21 11.80
C PHE A 117 28.41 8.08 12.84
N TRP A 118 27.43 8.08 13.73
CA TRP A 118 27.30 7.08 14.77
C TRP A 118 26.86 5.71 14.22
N TYR A 119 25.91 5.68 13.27
CA TYR A 119 25.51 4.43 12.60
C TYR A 119 26.72 3.80 11.89
N ARG A 120 27.56 4.59 11.23
CA ARG A 120 28.76 4.07 10.55
C ARG A 120 29.72 3.40 11.55
N LYS A 121 30.03 4.07 12.66
CA LYS A 121 30.88 3.48 13.70
C LYS A 121 30.32 2.16 14.24
N ALA A 122 29.03 2.09 14.49
CA ALA A 122 28.40 0.86 14.95
C ALA A 122 28.37 -0.23 13.86
N ALA A 123 28.05 0.15 12.61
CA ALA A 123 27.98 -0.75 11.46
C ALA A 123 29.33 -1.39 11.11
N GLU A 124 30.41 -0.63 11.21
CA GLU A 124 31.79 -1.10 11.02
C GLU A 124 32.21 -2.14 12.07
N GLN A 125 31.65 -2.06 13.28
CA GLN A 125 31.81 -3.06 14.33
C GLN A 125 30.86 -4.28 14.16
N GLY A 126 30.07 -4.34 13.08
CA GLY A 126 29.19 -5.45 12.80
C GLY A 126 27.77 -5.33 13.40
N ASN A 127 27.41 -4.20 14.02
CA ASN A 127 26.06 -4.03 14.55
C ASN A 127 25.02 -4.07 13.42
N VAL A 128 24.19 -5.11 13.44
CA VAL A 128 23.24 -5.43 12.36
C VAL A 128 22.21 -4.30 12.16
N GLY A 129 21.64 -3.80 13.26
CA GLY A 129 20.67 -2.70 13.21
C GLY A 129 21.28 -1.41 12.63
N ALA A 130 22.53 -1.12 12.99
CA ALA A 130 23.25 0.04 12.46
C ALA A 130 23.58 -0.13 10.96
N GLN A 131 23.94 -1.34 10.53
CA GLN A 131 24.17 -1.62 9.10
C GLN A 131 22.90 -1.38 8.28
N TYR A 132 21.76 -1.86 8.72
CA TYR A 132 20.47 -1.58 8.08
C TYR A 132 20.18 -0.07 8.06
N LYS A 133 20.33 0.62 9.20
CA LYS A 133 20.07 2.07 9.30
C LYS A 133 21.00 2.89 8.40
N LEU A 134 22.30 2.55 8.38
CA LEU A 134 23.26 3.21 7.51
C LEU A 134 22.95 2.97 6.03
N GLY A 135 22.58 1.75 5.67
CA GLY A 135 22.08 1.43 4.33
C GLY A 135 20.90 2.31 3.93
N LYS A 136 19.94 2.49 4.86
CA LYS A 136 18.77 3.35 4.65
C LYS A 136 19.18 4.83 4.50
N CYS A 137 20.12 5.33 5.28
CA CYS A 137 20.62 6.71 5.14
C CYS A 137 21.22 6.96 3.75
N TYR A 138 22.02 6.03 3.25
CA TYR A 138 22.56 6.13 1.89
C TYR A 138 21.50 5.98 0.80
N TYR A 139 20.49 5.13 1.04
CA TYR A 139 19.41 4.92 0.09
C TYR A 139 18.53 6.18 -0.06
N ASP A 140 18.15 6.80 1.07
CA ASP A 140 17.25 7.95 1.12
C ASP A 140 18.01 9.30 0.93
N GLY A 141 19.34 9.31 1.01
CA GLY A 141 20.14 10.52 1.06
C GLY A 141 19.97 11.31 2.37
N ASN A 142 19.60 10.63 3.47
CA ASN A 142 19.31 11.27 4.75
C ASN A 142 20.59 11.40 5.59
N GLY A 143 21.07 12.63 5.77
CA GLY A 143 22.32 12.94 6.48
C GLY A 143 23.60 12.60 5.71
N THR A 144 23.49 12.17 4.47
CA THR A 144 24.57 11.87 3.54
C THR A 144 24.08 12.04 2.10
N GLU A 145 24.97 12.07 1.13
CA GLU A 145 24.57 11.99 -0.29
C GLU A 145 23.93 10.63 -0.59
N MET A 146 22.88 10.63 -1.43
CA MET A 146 22.23 9.42 -1.89
C MET A 146 23.21 8.55 -2.69
N ASN A 147 23.36 7.30 -2.29
CA ASN A 147 24.28 6.37 -2.93
C ASN A 147 23.77 4.93 -2.81
N TYR A 148 23.09 4.46 -3.84
CA TYR A 148 22.53 3.10 -3.88
C TYR A 148 23.59 2.00 -3.77
N SER A 149 24.79 2.20 -4.33
CA SER A 149 25.87 1.21 -4.23
C SER A 149 26.35 1.03 -2.80
N GLU A 150 26.51 2.14 -2.05
CA GLU A 150 26.84 2.05 -0.62
C GLU A 150 25.67 1.50 0.20
N ALA A 151 24.41 1.89 -0.11
CA ALA A 151 23.22 1.34 0.55
C ALA A 151 23.19 -0.18 0.44
N VAL A 152 23.38 -0.71 -0.76
CA VAL A 152 23.39 -2.15 -1.05
C VAL A 152 24.50 -2.90 -0.28
N LYS A 153 25.70 -2.33 -0.18
CA LYS A 153 26.79 -2.95 0.60
C LYS A 153 26.40 -3.15 2.06
N TRP A 154 25.73 -2.15 2.65
CA TRP A 154 25.31 -2.21 4.04
C TRP A 154 24.06 -3.08 4.23
N TYR A 155 23.09 -3.00 3.32
CA TYR A 155 21.94 -3.92 3.34
C TYR A 155 22.36 -5.36 3.21
N ARG A 156 23.31 -5.68 2.31
CA ARG A 156 23.85 -7.03 2.17
C ARG A 156 24.43 -7.53 3.48
N LYS A 157 25.30 -6.74 4.13
CA LYS A 157 25.94 -7.15 5.41
C LYS A 157 24.90 -7.47 6.50
N ALA A 158 23.87 -6.63 6.62
CA ALA A 158 22.79 -6.86 7.59
C ALA A 158 21.91 -8.05 7.19
N ALA A 159 21.58 -8.21 5.90
CA ALA A 159 20.78 -9.30 5.37
C ALA A 159 21.43 -10.66 5.53
N GLU A 160 22.75 -10.74 5.29
CA GLU A 160 23.56 -11.95 5.50
C GLU A 160 23.64 -12.35 6.98
N GLN A 161 23.52 -11.39 7.90
CA GLN A 161 23.40 -11.63 9.33
C GLN A 161 21.96 -11.93 9.79
N GLY A 162 20.99 -11.96 8.86
CA GLY A 162 19.63 -12.39 9.15
C GLY A 162 18.64 -11.27 9.45
N ASP A 163 18.98 -10.00 9.31
CA ASP A 163 18.00 -8.91 9.51
C ASP A 163 16.91 -8.94 8.44
N ALA A 164 15.67 -9.16 8.86
CA ALA A 164 14.53 -9.31 7.96
C ALA A 164 14.25 -8.03 7.16
N ASN A 165 14.43 -6.85 7.75
CA ASN A 165 14.21 -5.58 7.06
C ASN A 165 15.29 -5.33 6.00
N ALA A 166 16.55 -5.64 6.33
CA ALA A 166 17.65 -5.56 5.38
C ALA A 166 17.49 -6.57 4.24
N GLN A 167 17.03 -7.79 4.51
CA GLN A 167 16.71 -8.78 3.48
C GLN A 167 15.61 -8.28 2.53
N ASN A 168 14.56 -7.66 3.06
CA ASN A 168 13.52 -7.05 2.24
C ASN A 168 14.08 -5.93 1.36
N MET A 169 14.86 -5.00 1.94
CA MET A 169 15.45 -3.90 1.18
C MET A 169 16.49 -4.37 0.16
N PHE A 170 17.24 -5.41 0.47
CA PHE A 170 18.19 -5.98 -0.48
C PHE A 170 17.48 -6.70 -1.63
N GLY A 171 16.36 -7.38 -1.36
CA GLY A 171 15.45 -7.89 -2.38
C GLY A 171 14.93 -6.78 -3.29
N TYR A 172 14.51 -5.66 -2.69
CA TYR A 172 14.04 -4.48 -3.41
C TYR A 172 15.12 -3.90 -4.34
N CYS A 173 16.37 -3.79 -3.86
CA CYS A 173 17.47 -3.33 -4.69
C CYS A 173 17.69 -4.22 -5.93
N TYR A 174 17.56 -5.55 -5.79
CA TYR A 174 17.62 -6.46 -6.93
C TYR A 174 16.41 -6.35 -7.86
N GLU A 175 15.21 -6.08 -7.33
CA GLU A 175 13.98 -5.94 -8.13
C GLU A 175 14.07 -4.75 -9.09
N TYR A 176 14.58 -3.61 -8.60
CA TYR A 176 14.63 -2.37 -9.37
C TYR A 176 15.99 -2.12 -10.04
N GLY A 177 17.05 -2.83 -9.64
CA GLY A 177 18.40 -2.62 -10.15
C GLY A 177 19.08 -1.42 -9.51
N GLU A 178 18.76 -1.09 -8.27
CA GLU A 178 19.30 0.05 -7.55
C GLU A 178 20.59 -0.34 -6.80
N GLY A 179 21.72 0.17 -7.25
CA GLY A 179 23.04 -0.12 -6.70
C GLY A 179 23.57 -1.53 -7.02
N VAL A 180 22.78 -2.38 -7.66
CA VAL A 180 23.14 -3.72 -8.17
C VAL A 180 22.45 -3.94 -9.52
N ALA A 181 22.94 -4.88 -10.32
CA ALA A 181 22.23 -5.29 -11.53
C ALA A 181 20.88 -5.93 -11.17
N LYS A 182 19.82 -5.55 -11.90
CA LYS A 182 18.47 -6.09 -11.72
C LYS A 182 18.48 -7.62 -11.87
N ASP A 183 17.90 -8.32 -10.88
CA ASP A 183 17.82 -9.78 -10.85
C ASP A 183 16.58 -10.20 -10.03
N LEU A 184 15.50 -10.51 -10.71
CA LEU A 184 14.24 -10.86 -10.07
C LEU A 184 14.30 -12.20 -9.32
N ALA A 185 15.18 -13.13 -9.74
CA ALA A 185 15.33 -14.40 -9.05
C ALA A 185 16.02 -14.19 -7.67
N LYS A 186 17.08 -13.38 -7.64
CA LYS A 186 17.70 -12.99 -6.36
C LYS A 186 16.77 -12.15 -5.50
N ALA A 187 15.99 -11.23 -6.10
CA ALA A 187 14.98 -10.49 -5.38
C ALA A 187 14.01 -11.44 -4.65
N ALA A 188 13.46 -12.43 -5.37
CA ALA A 188 12.56 -13.44 -4.81
C ALA A 188 13.19 -14.24 -3.67
N GLU A 189 14.47 -14.62 -3.79
CA GLU A 189 15.18 -15.33 -2.74
C GLU A 189 15.30 -14.50 -1.46
N TRP A 190 15.65 -13.22 -1.57
CA TRP A 190 15.80 -12.33 -0.42
C TRP A 190 14.44 -11.96 0.20
N TYR A 191 13.42 -11.71 -0.63
CA TYR A 191 12.06 -11.54 -0.13
C TYR A 191 11.56 -12.78 0.62
N ARG A 192 11.86 -13.98 0.13
CA ARG A 192 11.49 -15.22 0.82
C ARG A 192 12.13 -15.33 2.19
N LYS A 193 13.44 -15.09 2.32
CA LYS A 193 14.13 -15.08 3.60
C LYS A 193 13.51 -14.11 4.60
N SER A 194 13.19 -12.91 4.14
CA SER A 194 12.52 -11.90 4.95
C SER A 194 11.07 -12.30 5.32
N ALA A 195 10.31 -12.82 4.37
CA ALA A 195 8.92 -13.26 4.55
C ALA A 195 8.79 -14.45 5.52
N GLU A 196 9.75 -15.39 5.50
CA GLU A 196 9.83 -16.52 6.42
C GLU A 196 10.07 -16.08 7.85
N GLN A 197 10.74 -14.95 8.06
CA GLN A 197 10.93 -14.34 9.37
C GLN A 197 9.72 -13.48 9.81
N GLY A 198 8.65 -13.43 9.02
CA GLY A 198 7.43 -12.73 9.38
C GLY A 198 7.32 -11.28 8.90
N ASN A 199 8.24 -10.77 8.09
CA ASN A 199 8.12 -9.42 7.54
C ASN A 199 6.90 -9.33 6.60
N ALA A 200 5.87 -8.58 6.99
CA ALA A 200 4.61 -8.50 6.26
C ALA A 200 4.78 -7.89 4.86
N THR A 201 5.63 -6.87 4.72
CA THR A 201 5.92 -6.26 3.41
C THR A 201 6.56 -7.26 2.45
N ALA A 202 7.54 -8.03 2.94
CA ALA A 202 8.18 -9.08 2.14
C ALA A 202 7.20 -10.21 1.79
N GLN A 203 6.30 -10.58 2.70
CA GLN A 203 5.26 -11.57 2.44
C GLN A 203 4.31 -11.10 1.33
N TYR A 204 3.86 -9.86 1.38
CA TYR A 204 3.02 -9.26 0.35
C TYR A 204 3.74 -9.19 -1.00
N THR A 205 4.99 -8.72 -1.02
CA THR A 205 5.78 -8.63 -2.26
C THR A 205 6.06 -10.02 -2.85
N LEU A 206 6.43 -11.00 -2.01
CA LEU A 206 6.64 -12.37 -2.46
C LEU A 206 5.37 -12.99 -3.05
N ALA A 207 4.20 -12.67 -2.49
CA ALA A 207 2.92 -13.08 -3.06
C ALA A 207 2.71 -12.52 -4.47
N ILE A 208 3.04 -11.25 -4.69
CA ILE A 208 3.00 -10.63 -6.04
C ILE A 208 3.97 -11.35 -6.99
N PHE A 209 5.16 -11.70 -6.53
CA PHE A 209 6.15 -12.43 -7.33
C PHE A 209 5.61 -13.79 -7.76
N TYR A 210 5.00 -14.56 -6.87
CA TYR A 210 4.35 -15.83 -7.23
C TYR A 210 3.12 -15.63 -8.12
N LYS A 211 2.32 -14.59 -7.88
CA LYS A 211 1.14 -14.30 -8.71
C LYS A 211 1.52 -14.06 -10.17
N ASN A 212 2.60 -13.33 -10.40
CA ASN A 212 3.01 -12.87 -11.73
C ASN A 212 4.15 -13.71 -12.36
N GLY A 213 4.82 -14.57 -11.58
CA GLY A 213 5.97 -15.34 -12.04
C GLY A 213 7.25 -14.49 -12.14
N TYR A 214 7.42 -13.49 -11.28
CA TYR A 214 8.61 -12.65 -11.26
C TYR A 214 9.77 -13.37 -10.58
N GLY A 215 10.78 -13.80 -11.35
CA GLY A 215 11.95 -14.51 -10.83
C GLY A 215 11.65 -15.86 -10.17
N VAL A 216 10.42 -16.31 -10.17
CA VAL A 216 9.92 -17.61 -9.68
C VAL A 216 8.89 -18.16 -10.66
N THR A 217 8.66 -19.47 -10.64
CA THR A 217 7.54 -20.07 -11.38
C THR A 217 6.22 -19.53 -10.84
N GLN A 218 5.36 -19.06 -11.73
CA GLN A 218 4.03 -18.56 -11.36
C GLN A 218 3.25 -19.61 -10.58
N ASN A 219 2.72 -19.22 -9.43
CA ASN A 219 1.94 -20.11 -8.57
C ASN A 219 0.92 -19.32 -7.74
N LYS A 220 -0.33 -19.30 -8.22
CA LYS A 220 -1.43 -18.58 -7.55
C LYS A 220 -1.73 -19.13 -6.13
N ALA A 221 -1.54 -20.43 -5.91
CA ALA A 221 -1.78 -21.02 -4.59
C ALA A 221 -0.72 -20.56 -3.57
N GLU A 222 0.56 -20.52 -3.97
CA GLU A 222 1.60 -19.95 -3.12
C GLU A 222 1.39 -18.44 -2.90
N ALA A 223 0.96 -17.70 -3.93
CA ALA A 223 0.62 -16.29 -3.78
C ALA A 223 -0.47 -16.06 -2.72
N ALA A 224 -1.56 -16.83 -2.79
CA ALA A 224 -2.65 -16.74 -1.82
C ALA A 224 -2.21 -17.07 -0.38
N LYS A 225 -1.31 -18.06 -0.20
CA LYS A 225 -0.74 -18.38 1.12
C LYS A 225 0.07 -17.23 1.70
N TRP A 226 0.89 -16.57 0.88
CA TRP A 226 1.68 -15.43 1.33
C TRP A 226 0.85 -14.17 1.55
N TYR A 227 -0.14 -13.90 0.69
CA TYR A 227 -1.14 -12.84 0.96
C TYR A 227 -1.84 -13.08 2.30
N LYS A 228 -2.24 -14.32 2.61
CA LYS A 228 -2.90 -14.64 3.87
C LYS A 228 -2.03 -14.32 5.08
N LYS A 229 -0.74 -14.70 5.05
CA LYS A 229 0.20 -14.39 6.14
C LYS A 229 0.34 -12.88 6.38
N ALA A 230 0.49 -12.08 5.32
CA ALA A 230 0.57 -10.63 5.42
C ALA A 230 -0.76 -10.01 5.88
N ALA A 231 -1.89 -10.51 5.36
CA ALA A 231 -3.23 -10.05 5.73
C ALA A 231 -3.57 -10.31 7.20
N GLU A 232 -3.16 -11.46 7.74
CA GLU A 232 -3.31 -11.81 9.16
C GLU A 232 -2.49 -10.90 10.09
N GLN A 233 -1.41 -10.29 9.58
CA GLN A 233 -0.63 -9.27 10.27
C GLN A 233 -1.22 -7.85 10.13
N GLY A 234 -2.31 -7.69 9.41
CA GLY A 234 -3.00 -6.42 9.25
C GLY A 234 -2.62 -5.62 7.99
N ASP A 235 -1.80 -6.14 7.08
CA ASP A 235 -1.48 -5.43 5.83
C ASP A 235 -2.73 -5.27 4.96
N ALA A 236 -3.19 -4.03 4.78
CA ALA A 236 -4.43 -3.73 4.05
C ALA A 236 -4.37 -4.09 2.56
N ASN A 237 -3.20 -4.02 1.92
CA ASN A 237 -3.04 -4.40 0.53
C ASN A 237 -3.11 -5.92 0.37
N ALA A 238 -2.51 -6.65 1.30
CA ALA A 238 -2.60 -8.11 1.34
C ALA A 238 -4.02 -8.57 1.63
N GLN A 239 -4.75 -7.92 2.54
CA GLN A 239 -6.15 -8.20 2.83
C GLN A 239 -7.02 -8.00 1.58
N ASN A 240 -6.87 -6.87 0.87
CA ASN A 240 -7.56 -6.66 -0.40
C ASN A 240 -7.21 -7.73 -1.44
N SER A 241 -5.93 -8.06 -1.56
CA SER A 241 -5.47 -9.07 -2.54
C SER A 241 -5.98 -10.47 -2.19
N LEU A 242 -6.03 -10.82 -0.91
CA LEU A 242 -6.61 -12.09 -0.45
C LEU A 242 -8.13 -12.14 -0.68
N GLY A 243 -8.83 -11.02 -0.43
CA GLY A 243 -10.24 -10.86 -0.77
C GLY A 243 -10.47 -11.13 -2.27
N TYR A 244 -9.65 -10.55 -3.13
CA TYR A 244 -9.69 -10.81 -4.57
C TYR A 244 -9.44 -12.29 -4.92
N CYS A 245 -8.48 -12.93 -4.25
CA CYS A 245 -8.23 -14.37 -4.44
C CYS A 245 -9.47 -15.22 -4.13
N TYR A 246 -10.17 -14.95 -3.03
CA TYR A 246 -11.41 -15.65 -2.67
C TYR A 246 -12.57 -15.34 -3.60
N ASP A 247 -12.68 -14.09 -4.06
CA ASP A 247 -13.76 -13.68 -4.96
C ASP A 247 -13.68 -14.35 -6.33
N HIS A 248 -12.47 -14.50 -6.85
CA HIS A 248 -12.21 -15.04 -8.19
C HIS A 248 -11.77 -16.51 -8.19
N GLY A 249 -11.54 -17.12 -7.02
CA GLY A 249 -10.99 -18.47 -6.93
C GLY A 249 -9.53 -18.56 -7.38
N GLU A 250 -8.74 -17.48 -7.20
CA GLU A 250 -7.34 -17.47 -7.61
C GLU A 250 -6.42 -18.07 -6.53
N GLY A 251 -6.01 -19.32 -6.72
CA GLY A 251 -5.12 -20.03 -5.80
C GLY A 251 -5.78 -20.53 -4.52
N VAL A 252 -7.06 -20.25 -4.34
CA VAL A 252 -7.94 -20.76 -3.29
C VAL A 252 -9.30 -21.10 -3.88
N GLU A 253 -10.08 -21.91 -3.19
CA GLU A 253 -11.48 -22.14 -3.57
C GLU A 253 -12.28 -20.83 -3.49
N LYS A 254 -13.08 -20.55 -4.53
CA LYS A 254 -13.93 -19.36 -4.57
C LYS A 254 -14.87 -19.31 -3.37
N ASN A 255 -14.89 -18.18 -2.68
CA ASN A 255 -15.75 -17.96 -1.52
C ASN A 255 -16.02 -16.46 -1.33
N SER A 256 -17.11 -15.98 -1.92
CA SER A 256 -17.47 -14.56 -1.91
C SER A 256 -17.72 -14.02 -0.48
N ALA A 257 -18.22 -14.84 0.45
CA ALA A 257 -18.40 -14.40 1.84
C ALA A 257 -17.05 -14.12 2.52
N LYS A 258 -16.04 -14.99 2.33
CA LYS A 258 -14.69 -14.72 2.80
C LYS A 258 -14.05 -13.53 2.09
N ALA A 259 -14.36 -13.32 0.81
CA ALA A 259 -13.88 -12.15 0.09
C ALA A 259 -14.37 -10.86 0.75
N VAL A 260 -15.68 -10.80 1.08
CA VAL A 260 -16.28 -9.66 1.79
C VAL A 260 -15.60 -9.42 3.14
N GLU A 261 -15.38 -10.46 3.95
CA GLU A 261 -14.70 -10.32 5.25
C GLU A 261 -13.31 -9.68 5.12
N TRP A 262 -12.53 -10.08 4.11
CA TRP A 262 -11.19 -9.52 3.88
C TRP A 262 -11.24 -8.12 3.27
N TYR A 263 -12.19 -7.85 2.37
CA TYR A 263 -12.41 -6.50 1.84
C TYR A 263 -12.85 -5.53 2.93
N GLU A 264 -13.73 -5.94 3.86
CA GLU A 264 -14.17 -5.11 5.00
C GLU A 264 -12.97 -4.69 5.85
N ARG A 265 -12.11 -5.64 6.27
CA ARG A 265 -10.91 -5.34 7.05
C ARG A 265 -9.98 -4.35 6.36
N ALA A 266 -9.76 -4.51 5.06
CA ALA A 266 -8.92 -3.61 4.27
C ALA A 266 -9.59 -2.24 4.08
N ALA A 267 -10.89 -2.21 3.82
CA ALA A 267 -11.67 -1.00 3.59
C ALA A 267 -11.77 -0.13 4.84
N GLU A 268 -11.91 -0.73 6.02
CA GLU A 268 -11.89 -0.04 7.32
C GLU A 268 -10.54 0.62 7.61
N GLN A 269 -9.44 0.04 7.13
CA GLN A 269 -8.10 0.64 7.17
C GLN A 269 -7.89 1.72 6.09
N GLY A 270 -8.89 2.03 5.29
CA GLY A 270 -8.82 3.07 4.26
C GLY A 270 -8.29 2.60 2.91
N ASN A 271 -8.12 1.30 2.66
CA ASN A 271 -7.68 0.83 1.34
C ASN A 271 -8.75 1.13 0.27
N LYS A 272 -8.45 2.06 -0.63
CA LYS A 272 -9.40 2.52 -1.66
C LYS A 272 -9.85 1.42 -2.64
N PHE A 273 -8.99 0.45 -2.93
CA PHE A 273 -9.34 -0.67 -3.82
C PHE A 273 -10.30 -1.63 -3.12
N ALA A 274 -10.07 -1.91 -1.84
CA ALA A 274 -10.97 -2.73 -1.05
C ALA A 274 -12.34 -2.06 -0.86
N GLN A 275 -12.37 -0.75 -0.62
CA GLN A 275 -13.61 0.03 -0.55
C GLN A 275 -14.42 -0.08 -1.85
N TYR A 276 -13.76 0.02 -2.99
CA TYR A 276 -14.41 -0.19 -4.29
C TYR A 276 -14.94 -1.63 -4.45
N ASN A 277 -14.11 -2.62 -4.15
CA ASN A 277 -14.50 -4.03 -4.27
C ASN A 277 -15.67 -4.39 -3.33
N LEU A 278 -15.63 -3.86 -2.11
CA LEU A 278 -16.73 -4.03 -1.15
C LEU A 278 -18.02 -3.36 -1.65
N GLY A 279 -17.90 -2.20 -2.29
CA GLY A 279 -19.01 -1.54 -2.98
C GLY A 279 -19.62 -2.44 -4.07
N LEU A 280 -18.80 -3.14 -4.86
CA LEU A 280 -19.27 -4.11 -5.85
C LEU A 280 -19.99 -5.30 -5.17
N CYS A 281 -19.45 -5.84 -4.08
CA CYS A 281 -20.08 -6.93 -3.34
C CYS A 281 -21.51 -6.56 -2.89
N TYR A 282 -21.70 -5.34 -2.37
CA TYR A 282 -23.02 -4.86 -1.98
C TYR A 282 -23.92 -4.50 -3.19
N GLU A 283 -23.36 -4.00 -4.30
CA GLU A 283 -24.12 -3.70 -5.52
C GLU A 283 -24.73 -4.95 -6.14
N TYR A 284 -23.97 -6.03 -6.19
CA TYR A 284 -24.41 -7.27 -6.84
C TYR A 284 -25.00 -8.31 -5.88
N GLY A 285 -24.68 -8.21 -4.59
CA GLY A 285 -25.08 -9.21 -3.60
C GLY A 285 -24.12 -10.41 -3.55
N ASP A 286 -22.87 -10.23 -3.99
CA ASP A 286 -21.86 -11.28 -4.02
C ASP A 286 -21.17 -11.39 -2.65
N GLY A 287 -21.49 -12.47 -1.92
CA GLY A 287 -20.94 -12.73 -0.58
C GLY A 287 -21.55 -11.89 0.54
N ALA A 288 -22.38 -10.90 0.23
CA ALA A 288 -23.14 -10.09 1.16
C ALA A 288 -24.58 -9.90 0.63
N THR A 289 -25.52 -9.54 1.50
CA THR A 289 -26.85 -9.15 1.05
C THR A 289 -26.76 -7.87 0.22
N LYS A 290 -27.44 -7.88 -0.95
CA LYS A 290 -27.47 -6.69 -1.84
C LYS A 290 -27.99 -5.48 -1.10
N ASP A 291 -27.23 -4.39 -1.15
CA ASP A 291 -27.54 -3.11 -0.49
C ASP A 291 -26.88 -1.96 -1.27
N LEU A 292 -27.68 -1.29 -2.09
CA LEU A 292 -27.19 -0.18 -2.93
C LEU A 292 -26.77 1.04 -2.10
N GLY A 293 -27.37 1.25 -0.92
CA GLY A 293 -26.99 2.33 -0.01
C GLY A 293 -25.56 2.13 0.51
N ARG A 294 -25.26 0.93 1.02
CA ARG A 294 -23.91 0.57 1.43
C ARG A 294 -22.93 0.59 0.26
N ALA A 295 -23.35 0.13 -0.92
CA ALA A 295 -22.51 0.19 -2.12
C ALA A 295 -22.09 1.64 -2.42
N ALA A 296 -23.05 2.56 -2.45
CA ALA A 296 -22.79 3.98 -2.70
C ALA A 296 -21.89 4.62 -1.63
N GLU A 297 -22.06 4.26 -0.35
CA GLU A 297 -21.19 4.73 0.74
C GLU A 297 -19.72 4.28 0.55
N TRP A 298 -19.51 3.02 0.19
CA TRP A 298 -18.16 2.51 -0.04
C TRP A 298 -17.54 3.07 -1.32
N TYR A 299 -18.32 3.23 -2.40
CA TYR A 299 -17.85 3.94 -3.59
C TYR A 299 -17.45 5.38 -3.28
N ARG A 300 -18.20 6.09 -2.42
CA ARG A 300 -17.88 7.46 -2.00
C ARG A 300 -16.54 7.51 -1.30
N LYS A 301 -16.30 6.65 -0.29
CA LYS A 301 -15.02 6.60 0.43
C LYS A 301 -13.84 6.36 -0.51
N SER A 302 -14.00 5.46 -1.47
CA SER A 302 -12.98 5.17 -2.48
C SER A 302 -12.78 6.33 -3.48
N ALA A 303 -13.88 6.96 -3.92
CA ALA A 303 -13.86 8.07 -4.85
C ALA A 303 -13.22 9.34 -4.28
N GLU A 304 -13.46 9.62 -3.00
CA GLU A 304 -12.85 10.73 -2.25
C GLU A 304 -11.34 10.58 -2.14
N GLN A 305 -10.82 9.33 -2.12
CA GLN A 305 -9.39 9.03 -2.20
C GLN A 305 -8.82 9.08 -3.64
N GLY A 306 -9.62 9.52 -4.60
CA GLY A 306 -9.18 9.72 -5.98
C GLY A 306 -9.16 8.46 -6.83
N TYR A 307 -9.83 7.36 -6.47
CA TYR A 307 -9.88 6.19 -7.34
C TYR A 307 -10.88 6.42 -8.50
N ALA A 308 -10.37 6.54 -9.73
CA ALA A 308 -11.14 6.94 -10.91
C ALA A 308 -12.36 6.07 -11.19
N VAL A 309 -12.24 4.74 -11.03
CA VAL A 309 -13.34 3.80 -11.27
C VAL A 309 -14.43 3.94 -10.20
N ALA A 310 -14.05 4.22 -8.95
CA ALA A 310 -15.01 4.48 -7.89
C ALA A 310 -15.73 5.84 -8.09
N GLN A 311 -15.01 6.85 -8.58
CA GLN A 311 -15.61 8.14 -8.97
C GLN A 311 -16.65 7.96 -10.07
N TYR A 312 -16.36 7.13 -11.07
CA TYR A 312 -17.31 6.75 -12.11
C TYR A 312 -18.54 6.03 -11.52
N LYS A 313 -18.33 5.03 -10.66
CA LYS A 313 -19.43 4.29 -10.01
C LYS A 313 -20.29 5.19 -9.15
N LEU A 314 -19.69 6.09 -8.38
CA LEU A 314 -20.43 7.06 -7.57
C LEU A 314 -21.23 8.05 -8.46
N GLY A 315 -20.64 8.49 -9.58
CA GLY A 315 -21.35 9.28 -10.60
C GLY A 315 -22.60 8.55 -11.11
N ARG A 316 -22.48 7.24 -11.38
CA ARG A 316 -23.63 6.41 -11.75
C ARG A 316 -24.69 6.31 -10.64
N CYS A 317 -24.26 6.11 -9.39
CA CYS A 317 -25.18 6.09 -8.26
C CYS A 317 -26.02 7.38 -8.20
N TYR A 318 -25.40 8.55 -8.37
CA TYR A 318 -26.12 9.82 -8.45
C TYR A 318 -27.01 9.93 -9.70
N GLN A 319 -26.55 9.46 -10.86
CA GLN A 319 -27.30 9.55 -12.11
C GLN A 319 -28.58 8.71 -12.10
N TYR A 320 -28.57 7.56 -11.43
CA TYR A 320 -29.72 6.64 -11.42
C TYR A 320 -30.49 6.60 -10.10
N GLY A 321 -29.95 7.24 -9.05
CA GLY A 321 -30.54 7.17 -7.71
C GLY A 321 -30.27 5.82 -7.03
N ASP A 322 -29.20 5.11 -7.41
CA ASP A 322 -28.86 3.79 -6.87
C ASP A 322 -28.25 3.93 -5.47
N GLY A 323 -29.09 3.71 -4.43
CA GLY A 323 -28.69 3.79 -3.03
C GLY A 323 -28.48 5.19 -2.46
N ILE A 324 -28.64 6.22 -3.27
CA ILE A 324 -28.56 7.64 -2.90
C ILE A 324 -29.60 8.45 -3.66
N GLU A 325 -29.90 9.67 -3.21
CA GLU A 325 -30.81 10.56 -3.91
C GLU A 325 -30.26 10.90 -5.32
N HIS A 326 -31.16 10.83 -6.30
CA HIS A 326 -30.84 11.14 -7.69
C HIS A 326 -30.40 12.61 -7.85
N ASP A 327 -29.25 12.83 -8.45
CA ASP A 327 -28.68 14.15 -8.67
C ASP A 327 -27.73 14.15 -9.89
N CYS A 328 -28.27 14.56 -11.05
CA CYS A 328 -27.48 14.59 -12.28
C CYS A 328 -26.33 15.61 -12.25
N GLN A 329 -26.42 16.68 -11.45
CA GLN A 329 -25.31 17.64 -11.34
C GLN A 329 -24.14 17.01 -10.60
N LYS A 330 -24.39 16.37 -9.46
CA LYS A 330 -23.37 15.61 -8.75
C LYS A 330 -22.81 14.45 -9.58
N ALA A 331 -23.65 13.77 -10.36
CA ALA A 331 -23.18 12.75 -11.29
C ALA A 331 -22.12 13.30 -12.24
N VAL A 332 -22.39 14.43 -12.87
CA VAL A 332 -21.45 15.10 -13.78
C VAL A 332 -20.17 15.54 -13.06
N GLU A 333 -20.26 16.06 -11.84
CA GLU A 333 -19.08 16.43 -11.05
C GLU A 333 -18.14 15.22 -10.82
N TRP A 334 -18.70 14.08 -10.45
CA TRP A 334 -17.92 12.86 -10.24
C TRP A 334 -17.39 12.27 -11.55
N TYR A 335 -18.17 12.31 -12.64
CA TYR A 335 -17.67 11.92 -13.94
C TYR A 335 -16.50 12.80 -14.39
N ARG A 336 -16.54 14.11 -14.18
CA ARG A 336 -15.41 15.01 -14.50
C ARG A 336 -14.14 14.62 -13.76
N LYS A 337 -14.21 14.35 -12.45
CA LYS A 337 -13.06 13.87 -11.67
C LYS A 337 -12.49 12.55 -12.23
N SER A 338 -13.37 11.65 -12.64
CA SER A 338 -12.97 10.37 -13.23
C SER A 338 -12.33 10.53 -14.63
N VAL A 339 -12.86 11.42 -15.48
CA VAL A 339 -12.30 11.69 -16.82
C VAL A 339 -10.97 12.43 -16.77
N GLU A 340 -10.70 13.26 -15.76
CA GLU A 340 -9.39 13.88 -15.54
C GLU A 340 -8.29 12.83 -15.38
N GLN A 341 -8.64 11.65 -14.93
CA GLN A 341 -7.75 10.49 -14.79
C GLN A 341 -7.83 9.53 -16.00
N GLY A 342 -8.52 9.93 -17.08
CA GLY A 342 -8.58 9.17 -18.31
C GLY A 342 -9.60 8.03 -18.35
N CYS A 343 -10.55 7.91 -17.40
CA CYS A 343 -11.51 6.81 -17.37
C CYS A 343 -12.45 6.83 -18.59
N ALA A 344 -12.31 5.86 -19.50
CA ALA A 344 -13.06 5.78 -20.74
C ALA A 344 -14.58 5.58 -20.52
N MET A 345 -14.97 4.84 -19.48
CA MET A 345 -16.37 4.65 -19.09
C MET A 345 -17.02 5.98 -18.68
N ALA A 346 -16.32 6.76 -17.87
CA ALA A 346 -16.79 8.06 -17.42
C ALA A 346 -16.86 9.08 -18.58
N GLN A 347 -15.91 9.02 -19.53
CA GLN A 347 -15.97 9.84 -20.74
C GLN A 347 -17.21 9.54 -21.56
N CYS A 348 -17.56 8.27 -21.74
CA CYS A 348 -18.78 7.87 -22.44
C CYS A 348 -20.04 8.41 -21.73
N ASP A 349 -20.16 8.22 -20.42
CA ASP A 349 -21.35 8.64 -19.68
C ASP A 349 -21.42 10.17 -19.53
N LEU A 350 -20.29 10.88 -19.44
CA LEU A 350 -20.27 12.34 -19.53
C LEU A 350 -20.72 12.83 -20.93
N GLY A 351 -20.34 12.13 -21.99
CA GLY A 351 -20.87 12.35 -23.35
C GLY A 351 -22.39 12.20 -23.39
N ASN A 352 -22.93 11.16 -22.74
CA ASN A 352 -24.38 10.96 -22.60
C ASN A 352 -25.05 12.12 -21.85
N CYS A 353 -24.43 12.63 -20.78
CA CYS A 353 -24.94 13.79 -20.04
C CYS A 353 -25.03 15.01 -20.93
N TYR A 354 -24.02 15.32 -21.74
CA TYR A 354 -24.06 16.44 -22.68
C TYR A 354 -25.04 16.22 -23.82
N ARG A 355 -25.21 15.00 -24.32
CA ARG A 355 -26.17 14.68 -25.39
C ARG A 355 -27.61 14.89 -24.92
N GLN A 356 -27.92 14.54 -23.69
CA GLN A 356 -29.31 14.58 -23.14
C GLN A 356 -29.60 15.85 -22.38
N GLY A 357 -28.59 16.60 -21.93
CA GLY A 357 -28.76 17.75 -21.05
C GLY A 357 -28.99 17.37 -19.58
N HIS A 358 -28.47 16.20 -19.14
CA HIS A 358 -28.60 15.72 -17.77
C HIS A 358 -27.48 16.29 -16.89
N GLY A 359 -27.80 17.17 -15.96
CA GLY A 359 -26.86 17.82 -15.05
C GLY A 359 -25.92 18.84 -15.70
N VAL A 360 -26.03 19.01 -17.01
CA VAL A 360 -25.33 20.01 -17.83
C VAL A 360 -26.23 20.51 -18.96
N GLU A 361 -25.94 21.68 -19.50
CA GLU A 361 -26.60 22.16 -20.71
C GLU A 361 -26.32 21.20 -21.88
N LYS A 362 -27.39 20.89 -22.65
CA LYS A 362 -27.28 20.00 -23.81
C LYS A 362 -26.30 20.59 -24.83
N ASN A 363 -25.33 19.78 -25.23
CA ASN A 363 -24.32 20.16 -26.21
C ASN A 363 -23.82 18.94 -26.97
N LEU A 364 -24.28 18.78 -28.21
CA LEU A 364 -23.97 17.61 -29.03
C LEU A 364 -22.50 17.57 -29.48
N GLU A 365 -21.88 18.72 -29.68
CA GLU A 365 -20.44 18.79 -30.05
C GLU A 365 -19.56 18.30 -28.92
N LYS A 366 -19.82 18.75 -27.67
CA LYS A 366 -19.12 18.25 -26.48
C LYS A 366 -19.40 16.76 -26.24
N ALA A 367 -20.62 16.30 -26.53
CA ALA A 367 -20.91 14.86 -26.44
C ALA A 367 -20.01 14.04 -27.35
N VAL A 368 -19.86 14.48 -28.62
CA VAL A 368 -18.96 13.83 -29.60
C VAL A 368 -17.51 13.88 -29.16
N GLU A 369 -17.02 14.99 -28.61
CA GLU A 369 -15.67 15.09 -28.09
C GLU A 369 -15.39 14.02 -27.02
N TRP A 370 -16.31 13.85 -26.08
CA TRP A 370 -16.16 12.85 -25.01
C TRP A 370 -16.32 11.42 -25.52
N TYR A 371 -17.26 11.15 -26.43
CA TYR A 371 -17.37 9.83 -27.05
C TYR A 371 -16.12 9.48 -27.85
N ARG A 372 -15.50 10.44 -28.54
CA ARG A 372 -14.27 10.22 -29.29
C ARG A 372 -13.14 9.83 -28.36
N LYS A 373 -12.92 10.55 -27.27
CA LYS A 373 -11.89 10.21 -26.27
C LYS A 373 -12.09 8.80 -25.71
N SER A 374 -13.33 8.43 -25.42
CA SER A 374 -13.69 7.10 -24.94
C SER A 374 -13.45 6.02 -26.01
N ALA A 375 -13.87 6.28 -27.25
CA ALA A 375 -13.73 5.37 -28.38
C ALA A 375 -12.27 5.12 -28.78
N GLU A 376 -11.43 6.15 -28.75
CA GLU A 376 -10.00 6.09 -29.04
C GLU A 376 -9.23 5.26 -28.02
N GLN A 377 -9.72 5.20 -26.77
CA GLN A 377 -9.20 4.30 -25.73
C GLN A 377 -9.69 2.85 -25.91
N GLY A 378 -10.52 2.57 -26.90
CA GLY A 378 -11.02 1.23 -27.19
C GLY A 378 -12.32 0.87 -26.45
N TYR A 379 -12.95 1.76 -25.70
CA TYR A 379 -14.21 1.45 -25.00
C TYR A 379 -15.36 1.24 -25.98
N ASP A 380 -15.91 0.05 -26.00
CA ASP A 380 -16.93 -0.42 -26.97
C ASP A 380 -18.19 0.44 -27.01
N ARG A 381 -18.76 0.83 -25.84
CA ARG A 381 -19.90 1.74 -25.75
C ARG A 381 -19.56 3.14 -26.27
N GLY A 382 -18.34 3.62 -26.01
CA GLY A 382 -17.85 4.89 -26.54
C GLY A 382 -17.76 4.86 -28.08
N GLN A 383 -17.26 3.77 -28.65
CA GLN A 383 -17.20 3.53 -30.08
C GLN A 383 -18.60 3.48 -30.71
N PHE A 384 -19.51 2.76 -30.08
CA PHE A 384 -20.91 2.68 -30.49
C PHE A 384 -21.62 4.05 -30.47
N CYS A 385 -21.47 4.81 -29.39
CA CYS A 385 -22.07 6.13 -29.27
C CYS A 385 -21.50 7.11 -30.32
N LEU A 386 -20.20 7.09 -30.56
CA LEU A 386 -19.55 7.91 -31.57
C LEU A 386 -20.02 7.54 -32.99
N ALA A 387 -20.17 6.24 -33.25
CA ALA A 387 -20.74 5.74 -34.51
C ALA A 387 -22.15 6.29 -34.75
N GLY A 388 -23.02 6.24 -33.73
CA GLY A 388 -24.36 6.80 -33.76
C GLY A 388 -24.40 8.33 -34.05
N CYS A 389 -23.44 9.07 -33.52
CA CYS A 389 -23.29 10.48 -33.82
C CYS A 389 -22.99 10.73 -35.31
N TYR A 390 -22.07 9.96 -35.90
CA TYR A 390 -21.78 10.06 -37.34
C TYR A 390 -22.94 9.57 -38.22
N GLU A 391 -23.67 8.54 -37.80
CA GLU A 391 -24.81 8.03 -38.53
C GLU A 391 -25.94 9.06 -38.61
N ASN A 392 -26.24 9.72 -37.49
CA ASN A 392 -27.43 10.61 -37.36
C ASN A 392 -27.09 12.09 -37.53
N GLY A 393 -25.85 12.49 -37.64
CA GLY A 393 -25.45 13.90 -37.71
C GLY A 393 -25.58 14.62 -36.37
N GLU A 394 -25.41 13.94 -35.25
CA GLU A 394 -25.52 14.53 -33.92
C GLU A 394 -24.19 15.16 -33.51
N GLY A 395 -24.07 16.49 -33.57
CA GLY A 395 -22.87 17.24 -33.21
C GLY A 395 -21.68 17.09 -34.17
N VAL A 396 -21.85 16.31 -35.23
CA VAL A 396 -20.92 16.16 -36.37
C VAL A 396 -21.73 15.99 -37.66
N PRO A 397 -21.17 16.32 -38.83
CA PRO A 397 -21.82 15.99 -40.11
C PRO A 397 -22.04 14.48 -40.26
N ILE A 398 -23.14 14.12 -40.95
CA ILE A 398 -23.43 12.72 -41.25
C ILE A 398 -22.26 12.13 -42.05
N ASP A 399 -21.76 11.00 -41.58
CA ASP A 399 -20.68 10.25 -42.27
C ASP A 399 -20.87 8.74 -42.00
N LYS A 400 -21.61 8.12 -42.93
CA LYS A 400 -21.96 6.69 -42.78
C LYS A 400 -20.73 5.76 -42.88
N GLU A 401 -19.68 6.17 -43.55
CA GLU A 401 -18.47 5.36 -43.62
C GLU A 401 -17.75 5.34 -42.27
N LYS A 402 -17.58 6.50 -41.62
CA LYS A 402 -17.05 6.59 -40.27
C LYS A 402 -17.95 5.89 -39.24
N ALA A 403 -19.26 6.04 -39.35
CA ALA A 403 -20.20 5.31 -38.51
C ALA A 403 -19.96 3.80 -38.57
N LEU A 404 -19.90 3.25 -39.80
CA LEU A 404 -19.66 1.83 -40.03
C LEU A 404 -18.29 1.38 -39.49
N GLN A 405 -17.26 2.19 -39.62
CA GLN A 405 -15.92 1.87 -39.10
C GLN A 405 -15.94 1.77 -37.55
N TRP A 406 -16.59 2.70 -36.88
CA TRP A 406 -16.68 2.67 -35.41
C TRP A 406 -17.61 1.58 -34.91
N TYR A 407 -18.75 1.33 -35.57
CA TYR A 407 -19.60 0.17 -35.24
C TYR A 407 -18.84 -1.16 -35.38
N LYS A 408 -18.03 -1.34 -36.44
CA LYS A 408 -17.20 -2.55 -36.60
C LYS A 408 -16.25 -2.73 -35.45
N LYS A 409 -15.54 -1.68 -35.02
CA LYS A 409 -14.64 -1.75 -33.86
C LYS A 409 -15.35 -2.17 -32.56
N ALA A 410 -16.58 -1.69 -32.34
CA ALA A 410 -17.39 -2.10 -31.20
C ALA A 410 -17.86 -3.56 -31.35
N ALA A 411 -18.30 -3.96 -32.55
CA ALA A 411 -18.74 -5.33 -32.83
C ALA A 411 -17.61 -6.35 -32.71
N ASP A 412 -16.40 -6.01 -33.15
CA ASP A 412 -15.18 -6.85 -32.99
C ASP A 412 -14.86 -7.16 -31.52
N GLN A 413 -15.38 -6.36 -30.57
CA GLN A 413 -15.29 -6.58 -29.13
C GLN A 413 -16.51 -7.34 -28.56
N GLY A 414 -17.44 -7.78 -29.42
CA GLY A 414 -18.65 -8.50 -29.01
C GLY A 414 -19.79 -7.60 -28.56
N PHE A 415 -19.80 -6.30 -28.92
CA PHE A 415 -20.91 -5.41 -28.60
C PHE A 415 -22.11 -5.64 -29.52
N GLU A 416 -23.04 -6.50 -29.12
CA GLU A 416 -24.19 -6.98 -29.93
C GLU A 416 -24.98 -5.85 -30.60
N SER A 417 -25.19 -4.72 -29.91
CA SER A 417 -25.93 -3.59 -30.47
C SER A 417 -25.23 -2.97 -31.68
N ALA A 418 -23.89 -3.09 -31.78
CA ALA A 418 -23.15 -2.61 -32.93
C ALA A 418 -23.34 -3.53 -34.16
N GLU A 419 -23.40 -4.84 -33.96
CA GLU A 419 -23.71 -5.81 -35.02
C GLU A 419 -25.11 -5.54 -35.61
N LEU A 420 -26.10 -5.28 -34.75
CA LEU A 420 -27.44 -4.93 -35.20
C LEU A 420 -27.45 -3.61 -35.98
N ALA A 421 -26.70 -2.61 -35.54
CA ALA A 421 -26.59 -1.32 -36.25
C ALA A 421 -25.94 -1.50 -37.64
N ILE A 422 -24.88 -2.30 -37.76
CA ILE A 422 -24.23 -2.63 -39.03
C ILE A 422 -25.24 -3.26 -39.99
N ASN A 423 -25.97 -4.31 -39.54
CA ASN A 423 -26.96 -5.01 -40.35
C ASN A 423 -28.08 -4.05 -40.85
N ASN A 424 -28.54 -3.14 -39.97
CA ASN A 424 -29.54 -2.13 -40.34
C ASN A 424 -29.04 -1.13 -41.38
N MET A 425 -27.77 -0.70 -41.25
CA MET A 425 -27.16 0.18 -42.23
C MET A 425 -26.98 -0.50 -43.61
N GLN A 426 -26.63 -1.78 -43.65
CA GLN A 426 -26.49 -2.55 -44.87
C GLN A 426 -27.82 -2.85 -45.55
N SER A 427 -28.85 -3.15 -44.79
CA SER A 427 -30.23 -3.42 -45.28
C SER A 427 -30.90 -2.16 -45.82
N SER A 428 -30.64 -0.99 -45.22
CA SER A 428 -31.19 0.29 -45.67
C SER A 428 -30.48 0.82 -46.96
N GLY A 429 -29.30 0.27 -47.30
CA GLY A 429 -28.61 0.57 -48.56
C GLY A 429 -29.11 -0.19 -49.77
N VAL A 430 -30.03 -1.17 -49.65
CA VAL A 430 -30.54 -2.05 -50.72
C VAL A 430 -32.06 -1.83 -50.97
N GLY A 431 -32.74 -1.03 -50.19
CA GLY A 431 -34.21 -0.83 -50.29
C GLY A 431 -34.62 0.64 -50.36
N THR A 432 -34.95 1.08 -51.59
CA THR A 432 -35.77 2.26 -51.90
C THR A 432 -36.75 2.69 -50.83
N ALA A 433 -36.72 3.97 -50.48
CA ALA A 433 -37.82 4.86 -50.14
C ALA A 433 -39.18 4.23 -49.76
N VAL A 434 -39.37 3.85 -48.51
CA VAL A 434 -40.65 3.95 -47.78
C VAL A 434 -40.36 3.76 -46.25
N ALA A 435 -40.70 4.75 -45.47
CA ALA A 435 -40.83 4.77 -44.02
C ALA A 435 -39.82 5.62 -43.23
N ALA A 436 -39.95 6.91 -43.33
CA ALA A 436 -39.38 7.90 -42.41
C ALA A 436 -40.05 7.92 -41.00
N GLY A 437 -40.70 6.84 -40.59
CA GLY A 437 -41.45 6.75 -39.33
C GLY A 437 -40.96 5.72 -38.31
N ALA A 438 -40.13 4.79 -38.70
CA ALA A 438 -39.74 3.65 -37.81
C ALA A 438 -38.40 3.82 -37.09
N ALA A 439 -37.51 4.69 -37.56
CA ALA A 439 -36.16 4.85 -37.00
C ALA A 439 -36.13 5.50 -35.59
N ALA A 440 -37.11 6.33 -35.27
CA ALA A 440 -37.18 6.98 -33.95
C ALA A 440 -37.64 6.04 -32.81
N ALA A 441 -38.40 4.98 -33.14
CA ALA A 441 -38.93 4.06 -32.15
C ALA A 441 -37.88 2.99 -31.73
N THR A 442 -36.99 2.58 -32.62
CA THR A 442 -35.97 1.56 -32.35
C THR A 442 -34.84 2.08 -31.47
N VAL A 443 -34.46 3.34 -31.57
CA VAL A 443 -33.45 3.97 -30.71
C VAL A 443 -33.94 4.09 -29.26
N GLY A 444 -35.23 4.35 -29.06
CA GLY A 444 -35.85 4.43 -27.72
C GLY A 444 -35.94 3.05 -27.00
N LEU A 445 -36.05 1.95 -27.75
CA LEU A 445 -36.11 0.59 -27.21
C LEU A 445 -34.75 0.06 -26.84
N LEU A 446 -33.72 0.34 -27.63
CA LEU A 446 -32.30 -0.01 -27.37
C LEU A 446 -31.75 0.65 -26.10
N TRP A 447 -32.22 1.87 -25.78
CA TRP A 447 -31.81 2.56 -24.55
C TRP A 447 -32.43 1.97 -23.27
N LYS A 448 -33.49 1.14 -23.36
CA LYS A 448 -34.03 0.39 -22.22
C LYS A 448 -33.16 -0.85 -21.89
N ILE A 449 -32.46 -1.39 -22.87
CA ILE A 449 -31.59 -2.58 -22.71
C ILE A 449 -30.25 -2.19 -22.09
N LEU A 450 -29.82 -0.92 -22.23
CA LEU A 450 -28.58 -0.40 -21.64
C LEU A 450 -28.66 -0.08 -20.13
N ARG A 451 -29.80 -0.40 -19.47
CA ARG A 451 -30.00 -0.33 -18.02
C ARG A 451 -29.61 -1.60 -17.25
N GLY A 452 -29.19 -2.66 -17.94
CA GLY A 452 -28.72 -3.90 -17.34
C GLY A 452 -27.20 -3.93 -17.17
#